data_2a1cf3aa0620f874e4d4da718f200a99
#
_entry.id   2a1cf3aa0620f874e4d4da718f200a99
#
_cell.length_a   1.000
_cell.length_b   1.000
_cell.length_c   1.000
_cell.angle_alpha   90.00
_cell.angle_beta   90.00
_cell.angle_gamma   90.00
#
_symmetry.space_group_name_H-M   'P 1'
#
loop_
_entity.id
_entity.type
_entity.pdbx_description
1 polymer ?
#
loop_
_entity_poly.entity_id
_entity_poly.type
_entity_poly.pdbx_seq_one_letter_code
_entity_poly.pdbx_strand_id
1 'polypeptide(L)'
;MKSLIVRLFAGAFLMTLSSLALSPSANADARADIKALEARFIAAFKAKDIDAIMRVYVPDQTLFVFDVVPPRQYVGAEAYRKDWQEFLDNFDGPITVELSELAIATDRSLAYGHSIQRVVGTDKQGKKIDLTVRVTDVYKRIKGKWLVIHEHVSVPVDLDTGKPDLTSKP
;
A
#
# COMPACT_ATOMS: atom_id res chain seq x y z
N MET A 1 7.07 74.63 -48.35
CA MET A 1 5.88 74.00 -47.83
C MET A 1 6.27 72.56 -47.54
N LYS A 2 6.42 72.16 -46.25
CA LYS A 2 6.97 70.88 -45.81
C LYS A 2 5.84 69.92 -45.44
N SER A 3 5.77 68.80 -46.17
CA SER A 3 4.78 67.73 -45.94
C SER A 3 5.26 66.88 -44.77
N LEU A 4 4.41 66.69 -43.74
CA LEU A 4 4.65 65.90 -42.54
C LEU A 4 4.02 64.54 -42.72
N ILE A 5 4.81 63.49 -42.88
CA ILE A 5 4.36 62.08 -43.00
C ILE A 5 4.29 61.51 -41.59
N VAL A 6 3.06 61.23 -41.11
CA VAL A 6 2.82 60.52 -39.84
C VAL A 6 2.87 59.02 -40.11
N ARG A 7 3.85 58.31 -39.54
CA ARG A 7 3.93 56.84 -39.57
C ARG A 7 3.20 56.26 -38.31
N LEU A 8 2.06 55.61 -38.56
CA LEU A 8 1.41 54.76 -37.54
C LEU A 8 2.20 53.49 -37.33
N PHE A 9 2.73 53.27 -36.15
CA PHE A 9 3.23 51.99 -35.71
C PHE A 9 2.08 51.20 -35.06
N ALA A 10 1.61 50.18 -35.75
CA ALA A 10 0.69 49.18 -35.20
C ALA A 10 1.53 48.13 -34.43
N GLY A 11 1.61 48.30 -33.08
CA GLY A 11 2.20 47.30 -32.23
C GLY A 11 1.27 46.11 -32.03
N ALA A 12 1.59 44.97 -32.64
CA ALA A 12 0.91 43.70 -32.36
C ALA A 12 1.40 43.19 -30.97
N PHE A 13 0.52 43.29 -29.97
CA PHE A 13 0.77 42.70 -28.65
C PHE A 13 0.45 41.22 -28.68
N LEU A 14 1.49 40.38 -28.82
CA LEU A 14 1.36 38.92 -28.80
C LEU A 14 1.17 38.47 -27.33
N MET A 15 -0.08 38.20 -26.90
CA MET A 15 -0.35 37.55 -25.63
C MET A 15 0.04 36.08 -25.73
N THR A 16 1.18 35.72 -25.15
CA THR A 16 1.53 34.32 -24.90
C THR A 16 0.68 33.81 -23.73
N LEU A 17 -0.33 32.99 -24.01
CA LEU A 17 -1.00 32.19 -22.97
C LEU A 17 0.01 31.15 -22.46
N SER A 18 0.66 31.44 -21.33
CA SER A 18 1.38 30.42 -20.57
C SER A 18 0.37 29.50 -19.92
N SER A 19 0.17 28.30 -20.49
CA SER A 19 -0.56 27.23 -19.84
C SER A 19 0.23 26.79 -18.60
N LEU A 20 -0.23 27.22 -17.41
CA LEU A 20 0.22 26.62 -16.15
C LEU A 20 -0.26 25.17 -16.12
N ALA A 21 0.59 24.24 -16.50
CA ALA A 21 0.39 22.84 -16.20
C ALA A 21 0.40 22.70 -14.68
N LEU A 22 -0.75 22.44 -14.06
CA LEU A 22 -0.81 22.04 -12.64
C LEU A 22 -0.05 20.73 -12.49
N SER A 23 1.19 20.78 -12.00
CA SER A 23 1.91 19.59 -11.56
C SER A 23 1.14 18.98 -10.39
N PRO A 24 0.86 17.65 -10.40
CA PRO A 24 0.27 16.99 -9.27
C PRO A 24 1.12 17.24 -8.02
N SER A 25 0.48 17.42 -6.86
CA SER A 25 1.24 17.65 -5.63
C SER A 25 2.06 16.40 -5.30
N ALA A 26 3.27 16.56 -4.74
CA ALA A 26 4.14 15.44 -4.35
C ALA A 26 3.43 14.41 -3.44
N ASN A 27 2.42 14.85 -2.69
CA ASN A 27 1.58 13.98 -1.86
C ASN A 27 0.56 13.15 -2.68
N ALA A 28 0.07 13.68 -3.82
CA ALA A 28 -0.81 12.91 -4.71
C ALA A 28 -0.03 11.80 -5.40
N ASP A 29 1.20 12.08 -5.85
CA ASP A 29 2.10 11.08 -6.44
C ASP A 29 2.48 10.00 -5.42
N ALA A 30 2.78 10.38 -4.17
CA ALA A 30 3.09 9.44 -3.10
C ALA A 30 1.92 8.48 -2.79
N ARG A 31 0.68 8.99 -2.75
CA ARG A 31 -0.51 8.14 -2.57
C ARG A 31 -0.72 7.19 -3.74
N ALA A 32 -0.50 7.64 -4.96
CA ALA A 32 -0.60 6.79 -6.15
C ALA A 32 0.45 5.68 -6.13
N ASP A 33 1.69 6.00 -5.78
CA ASP A 33 2.78 5.05 -5.65
C ASP A 33 2.49 3.97 -4.59
N ILE A 34 1.96 4.38 -3.41
CA ILE A 34 1.61 3.44 -2.33
C ILE A 34 0.42 2.57 -2.74
N LYS A 35 -0.62 3.13 -3.38
CA LYS A 35 -1.72 2.32 -3.93
C LYS A 35 -1.23 1.29 -4.94
N ALA A 36 -0.26 1.65 -5.79
CA ALA A 36 0.35 0.73 -6.73
C ALA A 36 1.21 -0.34 -6.02
N LEU A 37 1.84 -0.01 -4.87
CA LEU A 37 2.54 -0.97 -4.03
C LEU A 37 1.55 -1.99 -3.45
N GLU A 38 0.43 -1.55 -2.87
CA GLU A 38 -0.62 -2.42 -2.34
C GLU A 38 -1.21 -3.32 -3.43
N ALA A 39 -1.48 -2.79 -4.62
CA ALA A 39 -1.96 -3.60 -5.74
C ALA A 39 -0.96 -4.71 -6.14
N ARG A 40 0.35 -4.42 -6.13
CA ARG A 40 1.39 -5.43 -6.37
C ARG A 40 1.44 -6.47 -5.26
N PHE A 41 1.32 -6.05 -4.00
CA PHE A 41 1.24 -6.96 -2.85
C PHE A 41 0.05 -7.94 -3.00
N ILE A 42 -1.16 -7.44 -3.24
CA ILE A 42 -2.35 -8.28 -3.43
C ILE A 42 -2.19 -9.24 -4.62
N ALA A 43 -1.61 -8.80 -5.73
CA ALA A 43 -1.35 -9.67 -6.87
C ALA A 43 -0.36 -10.79 -6.53
N ALA A 44 0.73 -10.47 -5.82
CA ALA A 44 1.73 -11.43 -5.36
C ALA A 44 1.14 -12.43 -4.35
N PHE A 45 0.32 -11.95 -3.42
CA PHE A 45 -0.38 -12.78 -2.44
C PHE A 45 -1.28 -13.82 -3.13
N LYS A 46 -2.13 -13.38 -4.07
CA LYS A 46 -2.99 -14.29 -4.86
C LYS A 46 -2.19 -15.32 -5.66
N ALA A 47 -1.02 -14.93 -6.15
CA ALA A 47 -0.11 -15.79 -6.88
C ALA A 47 0.73 -16.71 -5.97
N LYS A 48 0.69 -16.54 -4.64
CA LYS A 48 1.56 -17.20 -3.66
C LYS A 48 3.05 -16.97 -3.96
N ASP A 49 3.41 -15.82 -4.56
CA ASP A 49 4.78 -15.44 -4.90
C ASP A 49 5.43 -14.73 -3.70
N ILE A 50 6.10 -15.51 -2.84
CA ILE A 50 6.80 -15.00 -1.65
C ILE A 50 7.82 -13.93 -1.99
N ASP A 51 8.56 -14.09 -3.09
CA ASP A 51 9.58 -13.11 -3.47
C ASP A 51 8.93 -11.79 -3.88
N ALA A 52 7.80 -11.84 -4.57
CA ALA A 52 7.04 -10.65 -4.92
C ALA A 52 6.41 -9.98 -3.69
N ILE A 53 5.88 -10.76 -2.74
CA ILE A 53 5.39 -10.26 -1.44
C ILE A 53 6.50 -9.53 -0.72
N MET A 54 7.66 -10.15 -0.53
CA MET A 54 8.75 -9.55 0.22
C MET A 54 9.38 -8.32 -0.43
N ARG A 55 9.15 -8.09 -1.74
CA ARG A 55 9.61 -6.86 -2.41
C ARG A 55 8.87 -5.58 -1.99
N VAL A 56 7.74 -5.68 -1.30
CA VAL A 56 7.04 -4.50 -0.78
C VAL A 56 7.58 -4.05 0.57
N TYR A 57 8.28 -4.92 1.29
CA TYR A 57 8.86 -4.64 2.61
C TYR A 57 10.32 -4.19 2.52
N VAL A 58 10.78 -3.47 3.56
CA VAL A 58 12.21 -3.19 3.72
C VAL A 58 12.97 -4.51 3.89
N PRO A 59 14.09 -4.74 3.15
CA PRO A 59 14.70 -6.06 3.03
C PRO A 59 15.75 -6.38 4.13
N ASP A 60 15.66 -5.75 5.29
CA ASP A 60 16.66 -5.86 6.34
C ASP A 60 16.04 -6.06 7.74
N GLN A 61 16.87 -5.97 8.79
CA GLN A 61 16.48 -6.15 10.18
C GLN A 61 15.63 -5.01 10.76
N THR A 62 15.40 -3.94 10.02
CA THR A 62 14.58 -2.81 10.45
C THR A 62 13.08 -3.03 10.24
N LEU A 63 12.69 -4.06 9.48
CA LEU A 63 11.30 -4.48 9.39
C LEU A 63 10.79 -4.93 10.76
N PHE A 64 9.65 -4.42 11.16
CA PHE A 64 9.00 -4.81 12.42
C PHE A 64 7.51 -5.06 12.18
N VAL A 65 7.03 -6.25 12.53
CA VAL A 65 5.65 -6.65 12.28
C VAL A 65 4.99 -7.18 13.55
N PHE A 66 3.77 -6.71 13.80
CA PHE A 66 2.80 -7.38 14.66
C PHE A 66 1.81 -8.13 13.80
N ASP A 67 1.89 -9.45 13.80
CA ASP A 67 0.92 -10.27 13.10
C ASP A 67 -0.19 -10.77 14.04
N VAL A 68 -1.27 -11.28 13.45
CA VAL A 68 -2.42 -11.85 14.16
C VAL A 68 -2.09 -13.23 14.76
N VAL A 69 -1.04 -13.86 14.30
CA VAL A 69 -0.56 -15.17 14.79
C VAL A 69 0.69 -15.04 15.66
N PRO A 70 0.96 -16.00 16.56
CA PRO A 70 2.23 -16.06 17.29
C PRO A 70 3.44 -16.24 16.35
N PRO A 71 4.61 -15.70 16.74
CA PRO A 71 4.96 -15.04 17.99
C PRO A 71 4.41 -13.62 18.10
N ARG A 72 4.59 -12.97 19.28
CA ARG A 72 4.11 -11.61 19.53
C ARG A 72 4.53 -10.59 18.44
N GLN A 73 5.68 -10.80 17.80
CA GLN A 73 6.21 -9.93 16.76
C GLN A 73 7.23 -10.65 15.89
N TYR A 74 7.38 -10.17 14.66
CA TYR A 74 8.47 -10.53 13.77
C TYR A 74 9.43 -9.35 13.63
N VAL A 75 10.75 -9.62 13.70
CA VAL A 75 11.80 -8.62 13.53
C VAL A 75 12.72 -9.06 12.40
N GLY A 76 12.84 -8.21 11.40
CA GLY A 76 13.62 -8.47 10.19
C GLY A 76 12.83 -9.16 9.08
N ALA A 77 13.20 -8.83 7.85
CA ALA A 77 12.54 -9.33 6.64
C ALA A 77 12.61 -10.86 6.51
N GLU A 78 13.70 -11.48 6.97
CA GLU A 78 13.86 -12.94 6.90
C GLU A 78 12.87 -13.68 7.81
N ALA A 79 12.67 -13.17 9.03
CA ALA A 79 11.71 -13.77 9.97
C ALA A 79 10.27 -13.67 9.41
N TYR A 80 9.92 -12.52 8.80
CA TYR A 80 8.59 -12.34 8.23
C TYR A 80 8.39 -13.10 6.91
N ARG A 81 9.44 -13.28 6.11
CA ARG A 81 9.43 -14.18 4.94
C ARG A 81 9.05 -15.60 5.32
N LYS A 82 9.61 -16.09 6.43
CA LYS A 82 9.32 -17.44 6.93
C LYS A 82 7.86 -17.58 7.33
N ASP A 83 7.32 -16.60 8.02
CA ASP A 83 5.91 -16.54 8.40
C ASP A 83 4.99 -16.57 7.17
N TRP A 84 5.27 -15.74 6.16
CA TRP A 84 4.55 -15.76 4.89
C TRP A 84 4.60 -17.13 4.20
N GLN A 85 5.77 -17.80 4.23
CA GLN A 85 5.91 -19.13 3.66
C GLN A 85 5.02 -20.14 4.39
N GLU A 86 5.09 -20.15 5.73
CA GLU A 86 4.28 -21.05 6.57
C GLU A 86 2.77 -20.80 6.37
N PHE A 87 2.36 -19.53 6.28
CA PHE A 87 0.97 -19.16 6.03
C PHE A 87 0.49 -19.65 4.66
N LEU A 88 1.23 -19.36 3.59
CA LEU A 88 0.82 -19.75 2.22
C LEU A 88 0.90 -21.24 1.98
N ASP A 89 1.82 -21.94 2.64
CA ASP A 89 1.95 -23.40 2.57
C ASP A 89 0.73 -24.13 3.17
N ASN A 90 -0.07 -23.48 4.00
CA ASN A 90 -1.30 -24.07 4.53
C ASN A 90 -2.42 -24.17 3.50
N PHE A 91 -2.39 -23.41 2.42
CA PHE A 91 -3.48 -23.38 1.44
C PHE A 91 -3.31 -24.42 0.34
N ASP A 92 -4.38 -25.16 0.08
CA ASP A 92 -4.56 -25.96 -1.12
C ASP A 92 -5.35 -25.16 -2.17
N GLY A 93 -4.82 -25.09 -3.40
CA GLY A 93 -5.44 -24.38 -4.51
C GLY A 93 -5.37 -22.83 -4.40
N PRO A 94 -6.28 -22.11 -5.07
CA PRO A 94 -6.24 -20.66 -5.19
C PRO A 94 -6.68 -19.95 -3.90
N ILE A 95 -6.13 -18.76 -3.70
CA ILE A 95 -6.50 -17.83 -2.61
C ILE A 95 -7.18 -16.60 -3.22
N THR A 96 -8.31 -16.20 -2.67
CA THR A 96 -8.93 -14.90 -2.94
C THR A 96 -8.49 -13.92 -1.86
N VAL A 97 -8.01 -12.76 -2.27
CA VAL A 97 -7.63 -11.66 -1.37
C VAL A 97 -8.39 -10.42 -1.81
N GLU A 98 -9.15 -9.84 -0.90
CA GLU A 98 -9.88 -8.59 -1.09
C GLU A 98 -9.26 -7.54 -0.17
N LEU A 99 -8.98 -6.35 -0.73
CA LEU A 99 -8.53 -5.19 0.03
C LEU A 99 -9.59 -4.10 -0.10
N SER A 100 -10.07 -3.63 1.02
CA SER A 100 -11.10 -2.58 1.13
C SER A 100 -10.70 -1.51 2.13
N GLU A 101 -11.40 -0.39 2.12
CA GLU A 101 -11.23 0.74 3.05
C GLU A 101 -9.79 1.28 3.13
N LEU A 102 -9.01 1.16 2.05
CA LEU A 102 -7.64 1.67 2.00
C LEU A 102 -7.63 3.19 2.09
N ALA A 103 -7.16 3.71 3.21
CA ALA A 103 -6.88 5.12 3.42
C ALA A 103 -5.39 5.35 3.65
N ILE A 104 -4.82 6.37 3.01
CA ILE A 104 -3.39 6.66 3.04
C ILE A 104 -3.18 8.13 3.39
N ALA A 105 -2.36 8.39 4.42
CA ALA A 105 -1.84 9.71 4.74
C ALA A 105 -0.33 9.74 4.50
N THR A 106 0.13 10.79 3.81
CA THR A 106 1.54 10.89 3.38
C THR A 106 2.16 12.20 3.82
N ASP A 107 3.43 12.14 4.21
CA ASP A 107 4.33 13.27 4.31
C ASP A 107 5.66 12.87 3.66
N ARG A 108 6.31 13.81 2.97
CA ARG A 108 7.58 13.72 2.21
C ARG A 108 8.20 12.33 2.02
N SER A 109 8.62 11.66 3.12
CA SER A 109 9.33 10.37 3.09
C SER A 109 8.72 9.31 3.99
N LEU A 110 7.67 9.66 4.73
CA LEU A 110 6.92 8.76 5.60
C LEU A 110 5.44 8.81 5.25
N ALA A 111 4.81 7.65 5.30
CA ALA A 111 3.36 7.54 5.13
C ALA A 111 2.82 6.46 6.06
N TYR A 112 1.53 6.54 6.35
CA TYR A 112 0.83 5.42 6.93
C TYR A 112 -0.43 5.12 6.11
N GLY A 113 -0.86 3.86 6.11
CA GLY A 113 -2.13 3.43 5.58
C GLY A 113 -2.84 2.50 6.54
N HIS A 114 -4.17 2.42 6.41
CA HIS A 114 -4.93 1.34 7.01
C HIS A 114 -5.91 0.77 5.99
N SER A 115 -6.23 -0.50 6.16
CA SER A 115 -7.14 -1.22 5.28
C SER A 115 -7.82 -2.38 6.02
N ILE A 116 -8.88 -2.90 5.40
CA ILE A 116 -9.45 -4.19 5.74
C ILE A 116 -9.05 -5.17 4.65
N GLN A 117 -8.49 -6.31 5.05
CA GLN A 117 -8.13 -7.38 4.13
C GLN A 117 -8.91 -8.64 4.47
N ARG A 118 -9.48 -9.28 3.44
CA ARG A 118 -10.18 -10.56 3.58
C ARG A 118 -9.49 -11.60 2.72
N VAL A 119 -9.17 -12.72 3.33
CA VAL A 119 -8.52 -13.87 2.68
C VAL A 119 -9.47 -15.05 2.71
N VAL A 120 -9.76 -15.61 1.54
CA VAL A 120 -10.63 -16.80 1.41
C VAL A 120 -9.87 -17.87 0.62
N GLY A 121 -9.91 -19.09 1.13
CA GLY A 121 -9.27 -20.23 0.50
C GLY A 121 -9.69 -21.54 1.14
N THR A 122 -8.98 -22.61 0.83
CA THR A 122 -9.14 -23.92 1.44
C THR A 122 -7.77 -24.38 1.96
N ASP A 123 -7.69 -24.86 3.18
CA ASP A 123 -6.44 -25.40 3.71
C ASP A 123 -6.17 -26.84 3.19
N LYS A 124 -4.98 -27.35 3.47
CA LYS A 124 -4.56 -28.72 3.07
C LYS A 124 -5.38 -29.84 3.71
N GLN A 125 -6.18 -29.53 4.73
CA GLN A 125 -7.12 -30.45 5.39
C GLN A 125 -8.52 -30.37 4.80
N GLY A 126 -8.74 -29.55 3.77
CA GLY A 126 -10.04 -29.33 3.12
C GLY A 126 -10.97 -28.37 3.87
N LYS A 127 -10.50 -27.72 4.94
CA LYS A 127 -11.27 -26.74 5.70
C LYS A 127 -11.26 -25.39 4.98
N LYS A 128 -12.43 -24.78 4.88
CA LYS A 128 -12.54 -23.42 4.35
C LYS A 128 -11.98 -22.41 5.35
N ILE A 129 -11.15 -21.52 4.85
CA ILE A 129 -10.64 -20.35 5.55
C ILE A 129 -11.37 -19.13 4.99
N ASP A 130 -11.90 -18.30 5.89
CA ASP A 130 -12.47 -16.98 5.61
C ASP A 130 -12.02 -16.08 6.76
N LEU A 131 -10.99 -15.28 6.50
CA LEU A 131 -10.31 -14.47 7.50
C LEU A 131 -10.38 -13.00 7.09
N THR A 132 -10.94 -12.18 7.96
CA THR A 132 -10.95 -10.72 7.82
C THR A 132 -10.07 -10.11 8.89
N VAL A 133 -9.10 -9.28 8.49
CA VAL A 133 -8.14 -8.62 9.37
C VAL A 133 -8.12 -7.12 9.13
N ARG A 134 -7.75 -6.38 10.17
CA ARG A 134 -7.41 -4.96 10.10
C ARG A 134 -5.90 -4.86 9.94
N VAL A 135 -5.47 -4.10 8.93
CA VAL A 135 -4.05 -3.90 8.64
C VAL A 135 -3.72 -2.42 8.75
N THR A 136 -2.62 -2.12 9.41
CA THR A 136 -2.02 -0.79 9.45
C THR A 136 -0.57 -0.89 9.03
N ASP A 137 -0.21 -0.15 7.98
CA ASP A 137 1.13 -0.10 7.42
C ASP A 137 1.77 1.26 7.64
N VAL A 138 3.05 1.24 7.95
CA VAL A 138 3.92 2.41 7.89
C VAL A 138 4.88 2.24 6.73
N TYR A 139 4.85 3.19 5.82
CA TYR A 139 5.70 3.20 4.62
C TYR A 139 6.80 4.24 4.76
N LYS A 140 7.97 3.92 4.25
CA LYS A 140 9.10 4.85 4.15
C LYS A 140 9.61 4.91 2.72
N ARG A 141 9.92 6.13 2.25
CA ARG A 141 10.56 6.31 0.95
C ARG A 141 12.07 6.11 1.06
N ILE A 142 12.57 5.03 0.50
CA ILE A 142 13.99 4.63 0.55
C ILE A 142 14.53 4.57 -0.88
N LYS A 143 15.55 5.37 -1.18
CA LYS A 143 16.14 5.47 -2.53
C LYS A 143 15.08 5.66 -3.64
N GLY A 144 14.09 6.51 -3.35
CA GLY A 144 13.01 6.85 -4.29
C GLY A 144 11.84 5.87 -4.35
N LYS A 145 11.89 4.72 -3.66
CA LYS A 145 10.83 3.70 -3.62
C LYS A 145 10.14 3.71 -2.25
N TRP A 146 8.82 3.57 -2.23
CA TRP A 146 8.07 3.31 -1.02
C TRP A 146 8.19 1.83 -0.63
N LEU A 147 8.45 1.57 0.65
CA LEU A 147 8.54 0.23 1.23
C LEU A 147 7.85 0.24 2.60
N VAL A 148 7.20 -0.86 2.96
CA VAL A 148 6.65 -1.09 4.29
C VAL A 148 7.80 -1.32 5.27
N ILE A 149 7.84 -0.56 6.36
CA ILE A 149 8.83 -0.67 7.43
C ILE A 149 8.22 -1.22 8.72
N HIS A 150 6.90 -1.10 8.86
CA HIS A 150 6.12 -1.66 9.95
C HIS A 150 4.75 -2.07 9.44
N GLU A 151 4.27 -3.20 9.89
CA GLU A 151 2.92 -3.69 9.64
C GLU A 151 2.30 -4.13 10.96
N HIS A 152 1.02 -3.89 11.12
CA HIS A 152 0.23 -4.38 12.25
C HIS A 152 -1.05 -5.00 11.72
N VAL A 153 -1.14 -6.31 11.85
CA VAL A 153 -2.32 -7.10 11.51
C VAL A 153 -3.07 -7.44 12.80
N SER A 154 -4.36 -7.25 12.82
CA SER A 154 -5.16 -7.51 14.02
C SER A 154 -6.60 -7.93 13.70
N VAL A 155 -7.24 -8.55 14.68
CA VAL A 155 -8.67 -8.84 14.68
C VAL A 155 -9.31 -8.30 15.95
N PRO A 156 -10.63 -8.01 15.97
CA PRO A 156 -11.33 -7.76 17.22
C PRO A 156 -11.33 -9.00 18.11
N VAL A 157 -11.33 -8.81 19.40
CA VAL A 157 -11.47 -9.90 20.39
C VAL A 157 -12.64 -9.57 21.31
N ASP A 158 -13.51 -10.53 21.48
CA ASP A 158 -14.55 -10.50 22.50
C ASP A 158 -13.89 -10.68 23.88
N LEU A 159 -13.96 -9.65 24.72
CA LEU A 159 -13.25 -9.63 26.00
C LEU A 159 -13.88 -10.56 27.05
N ASP A 160 -15.13 -10.93 26.92
CA ASP A 160 -15.81 -11.83 27.86
C ASP A 160 -15.46 -13.29 27.60
N THR A 161 -15.27 -13.65 26.34
CA THR A 161 -14.98 -15.02 25.90
C THR A 161 -13.54 -15.28 25.49
N GLY A 162 -12.77 -14.21 25.22
CA GLY A 162 -11.41 -14.27 24.65
C GLY A 162 -11.37 -14.73 23.18
N LYS A 163 -12.53 -14.86 22.51
CA LYS A 163 -12.59 -15.35 21.13
C LYS A 163 -12.30 -14.24 20.12
N PRO A 164 -11.46 -14.50 19.12
CA PRO A 164 -11.26 -13.56 18.02
C PRO A 164 -12.47 -13.55 17.09
N ASP A 165 -12.82 -12.37 16.59
CA ASP A 165 -13.74 -12.21 15.48
C ASP A 165 -12.96 -12.20 14.16
N LEU A 166 -13.03 -13.30 13.43
CA LEU A 166 -12.28 -13.53 12.20
C LEU A 166 -13.09 -13.23 10.93
N THR A 167 -14.38 -12.92 11.07
CA THR A 167 -15.29 -12.90 9.92
C THR A 167 -16.20 -11.68 9.86
N SER A 168 -16.03 -10.72 10.77
CA SER A 168 -16.84 -9.50 10.74
C SER A 168 -16.64 -8.74 9.44
N LYS A 169 -17.75 -8.21 8.95
CA LYS A 169 -17.81 -7.41 7.73
C LYS A 169 -18.12 -5.97 8.11
N PRO A 170 -17.71 -5.00 7.28
CA PRO A 170 -18.11 -3.60 7.43
C PRO A 170 -19.62 -3.45 7.44
#